data_b0fb7047c9b9ac7f5f1e5d2ff86664ca
#
_entry.id   b0fb7047c9b9ac7f5f1e5d2ff86664ca
#
_cell.length_a   1.000
_cell.length_b   1.000
_cell.length_c   1.000
_cell.angle_alpha   90.00
_cell.angle_beta   90.00
_cell.angle_gamma   90.00
#
_symmetry.space_group_name_H-M   'P 1'
#
loop_
_entity.id
_entity.type
_entity.pdbx_description
1 polymer ?
#
loop_
_entity_poly.entity_id
_entity_poly.type
_entity_poly.pdbx_seq_one_letter_code
_entity_poly.pdbx_strand_id
1 'polypeptide(L)'
;MSLSKFLFISFSVFLLASCSPEPTQVKIEPNILFILVDDLGYSDVGFMGSGFYETPNLDRLASKGMIFTNGYATSAVCSPSRASILTGKFVASHGITDWIGAPEGEDWRTYKRFSKLLPANYTHALPQELTTIPEALKAEGYKTFFAGKWHLGGEDNNSLPTAHGFEINKGGFHVGSPANGRYFAPFSNPYLEDLPDEKGLSLSMKLAHETNAFIEQNQDKKFLAYLSFYAVHGPIQTSAEKWKHYREKAEARGIDSIGFEMERVLPARKYQDNPVYAGLVEQMDDAVGEVIKKLEELGLMENTIIVFTSDNGGVVSGDNYSTNLDPLRGGKGYQWEGGTRVPYMIYVPWLDQKGQKNGTPVSGADFLPTLLDLAGIKTLPTGIDGKSIKPLLEGLQLKERPLFWHYPHYGNQGGEPNSTIRRGDWKLIHYWEDGHEELYKLAEDLGELNDLSETNPQKVTELSQELMAWLKKTGANYANPDPLYHADSAAIVDLRYR
;
A
#
# COMPACT_ATOMS: atom_id res chain seq x y z
N MET A 1 -53.65 79.36 34.51
CA MET A 1 -53.92 78.13 33.72
C MET A 1 -52.99 78.14 32.52
N SER A 2 -51.91 77.39 32.56
CA SER A 2 -50.92 77.32 31.49
C SER A 2 -50.71 75.82 31.11
N LEU A 3 -51.09 75.48 29.89
CA LEU A 3 -50.88 74.16 29.34
C LEU A 3 -49.43 74.03 28.75
N SER A 4 -48.61 73.18 29.34
CA SER A 4 -47.29 72.81 28.83
C SER A 4 -47.48 71.73 27.83
N LYS A 5 -47.02 71.94 26.57
CA LYS A 5 -46.96 70.91 25.49
C LYS A 5 -45.64 70.17 25.59
N PHE A 6 -45.68 68.87 25.86
CA PHE A 6 -44.52 67.98 25.73
C PHE A 6 -44.36 67.52 24.26
N LEU A 7 -43.19 67.79 23.67
CA LEU A 7 -42.81 67.37 22.35
C LEU A 7 -42.01 66.06 22.49
N PHE A 8 -42.57 64.94 22.00
CA PHE A 8 -41.86 63.68 21.92
C PHE A 8 -41.03 63.64 20.61
N ILE A 9 -39.71 63.70 20.75
CA ILE A 9 -38.78 63.43 19.65
C ILE A 9 -38.50 61.95 19.62
N SER A 10 -39.02 61.26 18.58
CA SER A 10 -38.71 59.85 18.29
C SER A 10 -37.37 59.75 17.60
N PHE A 11 -36.39 59.13 18.26
CA PHE A 11 -35.06 58.88 17.72
C PHE A 11 -35.08 57.48 17.02
N SER A 12 -35.21 57.45 15.69
CA SER A 12 -35.10 56.22 14.90
C SER A 12 -33.63 55.84 14.77
N VAL A 13 -33.18 54.79 15.47
CA VAL A 13 -31.86 54.20 15.31
C VAL A 13 -31.88 53.31 14.05
N PHE A 14 -31.24 53.76 12.98
CA PHE A 14 -30.96 52.94 11.81
C PHE A 14 -29.79 51.99 12.13
N LEU A 15 -30.08 50.71 12.37
CA LEU A 15 -29.10 49.65 12.44
C LEU A 15 -28.60 49.37 11.00
N LEU A 16 -27.44 49.91 10.64
CA LEU A 16 -26.69 49.50 9.46
C LEU A 16 -26.15 48.10 9.73
N ALA A 17 -26.82 47.08 9.20
CA ALA A 17 -26.28 45.73 9.11
C ALA A 17 -25.08 45.74 8.16
N SER A 18 -23.87 45.78 8.70
CA SER A 18 -22.64 45.59 7.99
C SER A 18 -22.58 44.10 7.60
N CYS A 19 -22.96 43.78 6.36
CA CYS A 19 -22.60 42.49 5.76
C CYS A 19 -21.08 42.50 5.50
N SER A 20 -20.31 41.99 6.45
CA SER A 20 -18.94 41.55 6.14
C SER A 20 -19.02 40.39 5.15
N PRO A 21 -18.36 40.47 3.98
CA PRO A 21 -18.28 39.30 3.12
C PRO A 21 -17.64 38.16 3.91
N GLU A 22 -18.28 36.99 3.92
CA GLU A 22 -17.63 35.79 4.42
C GLU A 22 -16.28 35.65 3.72
N PRO A 23 -15.20 35.32 4.44
CA PRO A 23 -13.91 35.10 3.81
C PRO A 23 -14.12 34.00 2.77
N THR A 24 -13.93 34.33 1.51
CA THR A 24 -13.87 33.34 0.42
C THR A 24 -12.79 32.36 0.79
N GLN A 25 -13.18 31.14 1.21
CA GLN A 25 -12.23 30.05 1.39
C GLN A 25 -11.52 29.88 0.03
N VAL A 26 -10.23 30.19 0.01
CA VAL A 26 -9.39 29.89 -1.15
C VAL A 26 -9.48 28.39 -1.38
N LYS A 27 -10.09 28.00 -2.50
CA LYS A 27 -10.19 26.58 -2.85
C LYS A 27 -8.77 26.07 -3.08
N ILE A 28 -8.24 25.29 -2.16
CA ILE A 28 -6.95 24.62 -2.33
C ILE A 28 -7.17 23.53 -3.38
N GLU A 29 -6.47 23.62 -4.51
CA GLU A 29 -6.43 22.60 -5.55
C GLU A 29 -5.02 21.99 -5.57
N PRO A 30 -4.74 21.01 -4.67
CA PRO A 30 -3.39 20.51 -4.48
C PRO A 30 -2.95 19.61 -5.62
N ASN A 31 -1.65 19.58 -5.88
CA ASN A 31 -1.03 18.49 -6.60
C ASN A 31 -0.97 17.25 -5.69
N ILE A 32 -0.85 16.08 -6.30
CA ILE A 32 -0.73 14.82 -5.59
C ILE A 32 0.46 14.05 -6.17
N LEU A 33 1.42 13.70 -5.30
CA LEU A 33 2.47 12.73 -5.59
C LEU A 33 2.17 11.47 -4.77
N PHE A 34 1.81 10.38 -5.44
CA PHE A 34 1.59 9.09 -4.81
C PHE A 34 2.79 8.18 -5.07
N ILE A 35 3.50 7.79 -4.02
CA ILE A 35 4.68 6.92 -4.08
C ILE A 35 4.31 5.55 -3.53
N LEU A 36 4.31 4.54 -4.39
CA LEU A 36 4.06 3.15 -4.03
C LEU A 36 5.32 2.33 -4.27
N VAL A 37 5.74 1.59 -3.26
CA VAL A 37 6.90 0.69 -3.33
C VAL A 37 6.42 -0.76 -3.33
N ASP A 38 7.11 -1.63 -4.04
CA ASP A 38 6.75 -3.03 -4.21
C ASP A 38 7.53 -3.90 -3.22
N ASP A 39 6.85 -4.71 -2.42
CA ASP A 39 7.43 -5.62 -1.43
C ASP A 39 8.26 -4.95 -0.32
N LEU A 40 8.03 -3.67 -0.01
CA LEU A 40 8.76 -2.98 1.05
C LEU A 40 8.12 -3.28 2.42
N GLY A 41 8.87 -3.89 3.30
CA GLY A 41 8.39 -4.26 4.62
C GLY A 41 8.22 -3.08 5.58
N TYR A 42 7.40 -3.28 6.61
CA TYR A 42 7.09 -2.27 7.63
C TYR A 42 8.33 -1.61 8.23
N SER A 43 9.32 -2.41 8.63
CA SER A 43 10.56 -1.95 9.27
C SER A 43 11.72 -1.75 8.29
N ASP A 44 11.47 -1.67 6.97
CA ASP A 44 12.54 -1.56 5.97
C ASP A 44 12.94 -0.11 5.66
N VAL A 45 12.41 0.86 6.39
CA VAL A 45 12.75 2.30 6.29
C VAL A 45 13.10 2.89 7.64
N GLY A 46 13.95 3.92 7.66
CA GLY A 46 14.46 4.53 8.89
C GLY A 46 13.36 5.09 9.78
N PHE A 47 12.39 5.82 9.23
CA PHE A 47 11.29 6.41 10.01
C PHE A 47 10.34 5.37 10.65
N MET A 48 10.38 4.11 10.21
CA MET A 48 9.67 2.99 10.83
C MET A 48 10.56 2.12 11.72
N GLY A 49 11.86 2.44 11.83
CA GLY A 49 12.76 1.85 12.81
C GLY A 49 13.89 0.99 12.26
N SER A 50 14.10 0.92 10.94
CA SER A 50 15.29 0.26 10.41
C SER A 50 16.56 0.88 10.97
N GLY A 51 17.41 0.05 11.56
CA GLY A 51 18.76 0.45 11.90
C GLY A 51 19.79 0.02 10.86
N PHE A 52 19.38 -0.79 9.87
CA PHE A 52 20.28 -1.32 8.85
C PHE A 52 20.12 -0.63 7.50
N TYR A 53 18.89 -0.53 6.99
CA TYR A 53 18.58 0.15 5.74
C TYR A 53 18.58 1.67 5.93
N GLU A 54 19.19 2.40 5.01
CA GLU A 54 19.33 3.85 5.07
C GLU A 54 18.39 4.52 4.08
N THR A 55 17.45 5.34 4.61
CA THR A 55 16.45 6.03 3.81
C THR A 55 16.35 7.52 4.20
N PRO A 56 17.45 8.28 4.08
CA PRO A 56 17.51 9.66 4.60
C PRO A 56 16.52 10.61 3.94
N ASN A 57 16.19 10.40 2.66
CA ASN A 57 15.21 11.24 1.95
C ASN A 57 13.78 11.00 2.44
N LEU A 58 13.40 9.74 2.61
CA LEU A 58 12.12 9.36 3.21
C LEU A 58 12.02 9.79 4.66
N ASP A 59 13.07 9.64 5.45
CA ASP A 59 13.12 10.06 6.86
C ASP A 59 12.93 11.58 6.99
N ARG A 60 13.56 12.37 6.10
CA ARG A 60 13.37 13.82 6.00
C ARG A 60 11.93 14.18 5.62
N LEU A 61 11.32 13.47 4.69
CA LEU A 61 9.92 13.68 4.29
C LEU A 61 8.98 13.30 5.44
N ALA A 62 9.18 12.14 6.06
CA ALA A 62 8.37 11.65 7.17
C ALA A 62 8.42 12.58 8.40
N SER A 63 9.55 13.29 8.61
CA SER A 63 9.66 14.29 9.68
C SER A 63 8.73 15.49 9.51
N LYS A 64 8.17 15.70 8.31
CA LYS A 64 7.22 16.75 7.97
C LYS A 64 5.77 16.25 7.88
N GLY A 65 5.56 14.96 7.62
CA GLY A 65 4.25 14.33 7.43
C GLY A 65 3.68 13.68 8.68
N MET A 66 2.54 12.98 8.53
CA MET A 66 1.98 12.08 9.53
C MET A 66 2.32 10.63 9.20
N ILE A 67 2.82 9.91 10.20
CA ILE A 67 3.19 8.50 10.12
C ILE A 67 2.08 7.67 10.77
N PHE A 68 1.50 6.73 10.03
CA PHE A 68 0.51 5.79 10.58
C PHE A 68 1.21 4.50 10.98
N THR A 69 1.32 4.26 12.29
CA THR A 69 1.98 3.07 12.83
C THR A 69 1.14 1.80 12.69
N ASN A 70 -0.15 1.93 12.41
CA ASN A 70 -1.09 0.86 12.07
C ASN A 70 -1.63 1.06 10.64
N GLY A 71 -0.71 1.29 9.68
CA GLY A 71 -1.03 1.37 8.24
C GLY A 71 -0.98 -0.01 7.59
N TYR A 72 -2.02 -0.34 6.80
CA TYR A 72 -2.18 -1.68 6.23
C TYR A 72 -2.36 -1.66 4.72
N ALA A 73 -1.65 -2.56 4.05
CA ALA A 73 -2.05 -3.08 2.75
C ALA A 73 -3.33 -3.92 2.88
N THR A 74 -4.13 -4.01 1.84
CA THR A 74 -5.38 -4.78 1.85
C THR A 74 -5.21 -6.25 1.52
N SER A 75 -4.00 -6.65 1.13
CA SER A 75 -3.59 -8.04 0.89
C SER A 75 -2.12 -8.21 1.23
N ALA A 76 -1.69 -9.43 1.45
CA ALA A 76 -0.29 -9.80 1.61
C ALA A 76 0.45 -9.99 0.26
N VAL A 77 -0.21 -9.69 -0.88
CA VAL A 77 0.35 -9.77 -2.24
C VAL A 77 -0.06 -8.57 -3.10
N CYS A 78 0.68 -8.33 -4.20
CA CYS A 78 0.70 -7.06 -4.94
C CYS A 78 -0.65 -6.68 -5.60
N SER A 79 -1.15 -7.44 -6.60
CA SER A 79 -2.29 -7.01 -7.42
C SER A 79 -3.55 -6.67 -6.62
N PRO A 80 -3.97 -7.47 -5.62
CA PRO A 80 -5.14 -7.13 -4.80
C PRO A 80 -5.00 -5.79 -4.08
N SER A 81 -3.83 -5.53 -3.47
CA SER A 81 -3.58 -4.27 -2.77
C SER A 81 -3.55 -3.07 -3.70
N ARG A 82 -2.94 -3.22 -4.89
CA ARG A 82 -2.89 -2.16 -5.92
C ARG A 82 -4.29 -1.79 -6.41
N ALA A 83 -5.14 -2.79 -6.65
CA ALA A 83 -6.54 -2.58 -7.01
C ALA A 83 -7.30 -1.84 -5.90
N SER A 84 -7.11 -2.25 -4.64
CA SER A 84 -7.73 -1.60 -3.49
C SER A 84 -7.31 -0.14 -3.32
N ILE A 85 -6.03 0.18 -3.48
CA ILE A 85 -5.52 1.56 -3.43
C ILE A 85 -6.22 2.43 -4.46
N LEU A 86 -6.31 1.95 -5.71
CA LEU A 86 -6.90 2.71 -6.80
C LEU A 86 -8.42 2.87 -6.68
N THR A 87 -9.14 1.87 -6.18
CA THR A 87 -10.61 1.82 -6.23
C THR A 87 -11.30 2.13 -4.90
N GLY A 88 -10.55 2.17 -3.79
CA GLY A 88 -11.13 2.34 -2.46
C GLY A 88 -11.95 1.14 -1.97
N LYS A 89 -11.75 -0.06 -2.54
CA LYS A 89 -12.47 -1.28 -2.20
C LYS A 89 -11.57 -2.28 -1.49
N PHE A 90 -12.12 -3.09 -0.59
CA PHE A 90 -11.42 -4.27 -0.07
C PHE A 90 -11.38 -5.39 -1.11
N VAL A 91 -10.44 -6.30 -0.94
CA VAL A 91 -10.12 -7.37 -1.89
C VAL A 91 -11.33 -8.20 -2.31
N ALA A 92 -12.19 -8.64 -1.37
CA ALA A 92 -13.38 -9.39 -1.69
C ALA A 92 -14.42 -8.59 -2.50
N SER A 93 -14.39 -7.24 -2.43
CA SER A 93 -15.33 -6.37 -3.14
C SER A 93 -14.95 -6.10 -4.60
N HIS A 94 -13.68 -6.23 -4.99
CA HIS A 94 -13.23 -6.07 -6.38
C HIS A 94 -12.86 -7.39 -7.05
N GLY A 95 -12.73 -8.49 -6.29
CA GLY A 95 -12.57 -9.84 -6.82
C GLY A 95 -11.15 -10.20 -7.32
N ILE A 96 -10.18 -9.29 -7.28
CA ILE A 96 -8.77 -9.61 -7.52
C ILE A 96 -8.21 -10.08 -6.18
N THR A 97 -8.23 -11.40 -5.94
CA THR A 97 -7.89 -11.98 -4.64
C THR A 97 -6.49 -12.58 -4.57
N ASP A 98 -5.80 -12.74 -5.71
CA ASP A 98 -4.38 -13.13 -5.78
C ASP A 98 -3.60 -12.21 -6.74
N TRP A 99 -2.26 -12.36 -6.77
CA TRP A 99 -1.44 -11.67 -7.77
C TRP A 99 -1.83 -12.17 -9.18
N ILE A 100 -2.00 -11.25 -10.11
CA ILE A 100 -2.43 -11.58 -11.48
C ILE A 100 -1.35 -12.40 -12.18
N GLY A 101 -1.72 -13.64 -12.56
CA GLY A 101 -0.82 -14.67 -13.08
C GLY A 101 -0.65 -15.86 -12.14
N ALA A 102 -1.21 -15.80 -10.92
CA ALA A 102 -1.26 -16.95 -10.01
C ALA A 102 -2.16 -18.04 -10.57
N PRO A 103 -1.82 -19.34 -10.38
CA PRO A 103 -2.69 -20.45 -10.75
C PRO A 103 -3.93 -20.51 -9.85
N GLU A 104 -5.11 -20.77 -10.46
CA GLU A 104 -6.40 -20.91 -9.78
C GLU A 104 -7.07 -22.24 -10.07
N GLY A 105 -8.00 -22.67 -9.23
CA GLY A 105 -8.76 -23.88 -9.44
C GLY A 105 -7.89 -25.09 -9.78
N GLU A 106 -8.23 -25.84 -10.81
CA GLU A 106 -7.49 -27.04 -11.23
C GLU A 106 -6.11 -26.76 -11.82
N ASP A 107 -5.85 -25.54 -12.32
CA ASP A 107 -4.53 -25.14 -12.81
C ASP A 107 -3.46 -25.20 -11.72
N TRP A 108 -3.86 -25.09 -10.45
CA TRP A 108 -2.99 -25.31 -9.30
C TRP A 108 -2.20 -26.62 -9.38
N ARG A 109 -2.83 -27.70 -9.87
CA ARG A 109 -2.19 -29.02 -10.03
C ARG A 109 -1.16 -29.06 -11.18
N THR A 110 -1.32 -28.22 -12.22
CA THR A 110 -0.37 -28.14 -13.34
C THR A 110 1.00 -27.69 -12.90
N TYR A 111 1.06 -26.87 -11.83
CA TYR A 111 2.29 -26.46 -11.16
C TYR A 111 2.81 -27.52 -10.17
N LYS A 112 2.22 -28.75 -10.22
CA LYS A 112 2.56 -29.87 -9.35
C LYS A 112 2.40 -29.53 -7.87
N ARG A 113 1.41 -28.73 -7.53
CA ARG A 113 1.01 -28.38 -6.18
C ARG A 113 -0.22 -29.18 -5.80
N PHE A 114 -0.16 -29.86 -4.65
CA PHE A 114 -1.21 -30.74 -4.15
C PHE A 114 -1.53 -30.34 -2.72
N SER A 115 -2.65 -29.69 -2.53
CA SER A 115 -3.14 -29.21 -1.24
C SER A 115 -4.59 -29.65 -1.04
N LYS A 116 -5.11 -29.60 0.19
CA LYS A 116 -6.48 -30.03 0.50
C LYS A 116 -7.53 -29.22 -0.26
N LEU A 117 -7.20 -27.96 -0.58
CA LEU A 117 -8.07 -27.07 -1.32
C LEU A 117 -7.44 -26.72 -2.68
N LEU A 118 -8.30 -26.47 -3.66
CA LEU A 118 -7.98 -25.75 -4.88
C LEU A 118 -8.17 -24.25 -4.60
N PRO A 119 -7.20 -23.37 -4.98
CA PRO A 119 -7.38 -21.93 -4.84
C PRO A 119 -8.65 -21.42 -5.51
N ALA A 120 -9.21 -20.36 -4.97
CA ALA A 120 -10.39 -19.73 -5.55
C ALA A 120 -10.10 -19.17 -6.94
N ASN A 121 -11.13 -19.11 -7.80
CA ASN A 121 -11.06 -18.31 -9.02
C ASN A 121 -11.09 -16.82 -8.64
N TYR A 122 -10.40 -15.98 -9.42
CA TYR A 122 -10.31 -14.56 -9.15
C TYR A 122 -10.34 -13.72 -10.45
N THR A 123 -10.45 -12.41 -10.32
CA THR A 123 -10.48 -11.47 -11.45
C THR A 123 -9.07 -11.16 -11.92
N HIS A 124 -8.77 -11.37 -13.23
CA HIS A 124 -7.43 -11.27 -13.80
C HIS A 124 -7.04 -9.89 -14.36
N ALA A 125 -7.88 -8.88 -14.19
CA ALA A 125 -7.61 -7.51 -14.59
C ALA A 125 -8.44 -6.54 -13.74
N LEU A 126 -8.02 -5.28 -13.65
CA LEU A 126 -8.82 -4.26 -12.98
C LEU A 126 -10.13 -4.05 -13.75
N PRO A 127 -11.31 -4.26 -13.11
CA PRO A 127 -12.60 -4.10 -13.78
C PRO A 127 -12.84 -2.65 -14.23
N GLN A 128 -13.30 -2.49 -15.48
CA GLN A 128 -13.52 -1.17 -16.10
C GLN A 128 -14.65 -0.36 -15.45
N GLU A 129 -15.60 -1.04 -14.78
CA GLU A 129 -16.71 -0.41 -14.08
C GLU A 129 -16.33 0.20 -12.72
N LEU A 130 -15.13 -0.09 -12.21
CA LEU A 130 -14.65 0.46 -10.95
C LEU A 130 -13.95 1.80 -11.17
N THR A 131 -14.51 2.84 -10.59
CA THR A 131 -13.88 4.17 -10.64
C THR A 131 -12.58 4.19 -9.83
N THR A 132 -11.52 4.63 -10.46
CA THR A 132 -10.18 4.74 -9.87
C THR A 132 -9.84 6.16 -9.41
N ILE A 133 -8.78 6.30 -8.58
CA ILE A 133 -8.25 7.62 -8.17
C ILE A 133 -8.00 8.52 -9.39
N PRO A 134 -7.23 8.10 -10.44
CA PRO A 134 -6.97 8.97 -11.58
C PRO A 134 -8.22 9.32 -12.38
N GLU A 135 -9.19 8.43 -12.54
CA GLU A 135 -10.46 8.74 -13.20
C GLU A 135 -11.24 9.83 -12.46
N ALA A 136 -11.37 9.69 -11.13
CA ALA A 136 -12.06 10.66 -10.30
C ALA A 136 -11.36 12.04 -10.32
N LEU A 137 -10.04 12.06 -10.25
CA LEU A 137 -9.26 13.31 -10.31
C LEU A 137 -9.26 13.93 -11.73
N LYS A 138 -9.17 13.11 -12.78
CA LYS A 138 -9.25 13.57 -14.17
C LYS A 138 -10.58 14.24 -14.49
N ALA A 139 -11.69 13.73 -13.97
CA ALA A 139 -13.01 14.35 -14.09
C ALA A 139 -13.06 15.77 -13.48
N GLU A 140 -12.20 16.06 -12.52
CA GLU A 140 -12.02 17.37 -11.89
C GLU A 140 -10.89 18.20 -12.55
N GLY A 141 -10.37 17.77 -13.70
CA GLY A 141 -9.38 18.52 -14.50
C GLY A 141 -7.92 18.32 -14.08
N TYR A 142 -7.59 17.30 -13.28
CA TYR A 142 -6.21 16.93 -12.98
C TYR A 142 -5.52 16.33 -14.21
N LYS A 143 -4.25 16.66 -14.40
CA LYS A 143 -3.35 15.91 -15.27
C LYS A 143 -2.89 14.65 -14.53
N THR A 144 -2.94 13.49 -15.20
CA THR A 144 -2.72 12.20 -14.55
C THR A 144 -1.59 11.43 -15.21
N PHE A 145 -0.61 11.03 -14.41
CA PHE A 145 0.62 10.36 -14.85
C PHE A 145 0.89 9.11 -14.02
N PHE A 146 1.30 8.07 -14.69
CA PHE A 146 1.72 6.80 -14.09
C PHE A 146 3.15 6.45 -14.52
N ALA A 147 4.00 6.07 -13.56
CA ALA A 147 5.32 5.52 -13.84
C ALA A 147 5.59 4.27 -12.99
N GLY A 148 6.00 3.17 -13.64
CA GLY A 148 6.49 1.95 -12.98
C GLY A 148 5.55 0.77 -13.01
N LYS A 149 5.49 -0.02 -11.93
CA LYS A 149 4.75 -1.29 -11.85
C LYS A 149 3.24 -1.06 -11.80
N TRP A 150 2.54 -1.64 -12.78
CA TRP A 150 1.08 -1.67 -12.84
C TRP A 150 0.51 -2.96 -12.23
N HIS A 151 0.74 -4.10 -12.89
CA HIS A 151 0.33 -5.43 -12.46
C HIS A 151 -1.18 -5.61 -12.20
N LEU A 152 -2.03 -4.89 -12.95
CA LEU A 152 -3.49 -4.94 -12.87
C LEU A 152 -4.14 -5.25 -14.23
N GLY A 153 -3.41 -5.93 -15.10
CA GLY A 153 -3.78 -6.28 -16.46
C GLY A 153 -2.88 -5.64 -17.51
N GLY A 154 -3.21 -5.79 -18.77
CA GLY A 154 -2.40 -5.36 -19.90
C GLY A 154 -3.23 -5.04 -21.15
N GLU A 155 -2.60 -5.11 -22.33
CA GLU A 155 -3.26 -4.86 -23.61
C GLU A 155 -4.35 -5.89 -23.92
N ASP A 156 -4.07 -7.17 -23.65
CA ASP A 156 -4.96 -8.29 -24.00
C ASP A 156 -6.34 -8.19 -23.33
N ASN A 157 -6.42 -7.55 -22.18
CA ASN A 157 -7.65 -7.34 -21.43
C ASN A 157 -8.04 -5.86 -21.31
N ASN A 158 -7.45 -4.99 -22.17
CA ASN A 158 -7.68 -3.54 -22.18
C ASN A 158 -7.54 -2.90 -20.78
N SER A 159 -6.54 -3.32 -20.02
CA SER A 159 -6.35 -2.87 -18.63
C SER A 159 -4.93 -2.32 -18.38
N LEU A 160 -4.43 -1.50 -19.30
CA LEU A 160 -3.25 -0.66 -19.08
C LEU A 160 -3.61 0.55 -18.19
N PRO A 161 -2.65 1.23 -17.56
CA PRO A 161 -2.90 2.45 -16.79
C PRO A 161 -3.76 3.48 -17.52
N THR A 162 -3.56 3.62 -18.84
CA THR A 162 -4.31 4.57 -19.70
C THR A 162 -5.79 4.23 -19.87
N ALA A 163 -6.17 2.98 -19.68
CA ALA A 163 -7.57 2.54 -19.70
C ALA A 163 -8.30 2.84 -18.37
N HIS A 164 -7.55 3.22 -17.33
CA HIS A 164 -8.04 3.46 -15.97
C HIS A 164 -7.75 4.88 -15.49
N GLY A 165 -7.78 5.86 -16.41
CA GLY A 165 -7.78 7.29 -16.08
C GLY A 165 -6.42 7.98 -16.11
N PHE A 166 -5.30 7.28 -16.26
CA PHE A 166 -4.00 7.94 -16.48
C PHE A 166 -3.86 8.43 -17.93
N GLU A 167 -3.42 9.68 -18.12
CA GLU A 167 -3.17 10.24 -19.46
C GLU A 167 -1.84 9.76 -20.04
N ILE A 168 -0.86 9.51 -19.18
CA ILE A 168 0.49 9.08 -19.54
C ILE A 168 0.87 7.85 -18.75
N ASN A 169 1.44 6.85 -19.43
CA ASN A 169 2.00 5.64 -18.85
C ASN A 169 3.47 5.50 -19.20
N LYS A 170 4.33 5.37 -18.20
CA LYS A 170 5.77 5.11 -18.31
C LYS A 170 6.14 3.84 -17.56
N GLY A 171 6.23 2.73 -18.29
CA GLY A 171 6.68 1.46 -17.76
C GLY A 171 5.61 0.56 -17.15
N GLY A 172 4.33 0.98 -17.12
CA GLY A 172 3.24 0.18 -16.56
C GLY A 172 2.67 -0.84 -17.54
N PHE A 173 2.66 -2.14 -17.17
CA PHE A 173 2.10 -3.23 -17.96
C PHE A 173 1.75 -4.44 -17.07
N HIS A 174 1.38 -5.58 -17.66
CA HIS A 174 0.85 -6.74 -16.93
C HIS A 174 1.87 -7.46 -16.02
N VAL A 175 3.18 -7.29 -16.25
CA VAL A 175 4.21 -8.01 -15.50
C VAL A 175 4.40 -7.45 -14.10
N GLY A 176 4.48 -8.36 -13.12
CA GLY A 176 4.62 -8.02 -11.71
C GLY A 176 6.04 -7.78 -11.21
N SER A 177 7.07 -7.97 -12.08
CA SER A 177 8.47 -7.75 -11.76
C SER A 177 9.13 -6.84 -12.80
N PRO A 178 10.36 -6.35 -12.57
CA PRO A 178 11.08 -5.63 -13.63
C PRO A 178 11.19 -6.48 -14.90
N ALA A 179 10.99 -5.86 -16.06
CA ALA A 179 11.07 -6.57 -17.33
C ALA A 179 12.42 -7.31 -17.47
N ASN A 180 12.37 -8.60 -17.82
CA ASN A 180 13.53 -9.48 -17.85
C ASN A 180 14.37 -9.49 -16.55
N GLY A 181 13.78 -9.13 -15.40
CA GLY A 181 14.44 -9.07 -14.10
C GLY A 181 15.52 -7.99 -13.98
N ARG A 182 15.43 -6.88 -14.73
CA ARG A 182 16.50 -5.89 -14.82
C ARG A 182 16.20 -4.62 -14.04
N TYR A 183 17.09 -4.29 -13.10
CA TYR A 183 17.09 -3.04 -12.37
C TYR A 183 18.04 -1.97 -12.92
N PHE A 184 18.80 -2.29 -13.96
CA PHE A 184 19.71 -1.36 -14.63
C PHE A 184 19.52 -1.38 -16.14
N ALA A 185 19.66 -0.21 -16.75
CA ALA A 185 19.55 -0.05 -18.20
C ALA A 185 20.51 -0.97 -18.97
N PRO A 186 20.06 -1.61 -20.09
CA PRO A 186 18.77 -1.43 -20.73
C PRO A 186 17.64 -2.17 -19.99
N PHE A 187 16.49 -1.50 -19.81
CA PHE A 187 15.36 -2.03 -19.00
C PHE A 187 14.52 -3.06 -19.75
N SER A 188 14.50 -2.99 -21.08
CA SER A 188 13.68 -3.85 -21.95
C SER A 188 12.18 -3.84 -21.61
N ASN A 189 11.68 -2.73 -21.08
CA ASN A 189 10.28 -2.52 -20.77
C ASN A 189 9.57 -1.87 -21.97
N PRO A 190 8.46 -2.43 -22.49
CA PRO A 190 7.82 -1.93 -23.72
C PRO A 190 7.24 -0.54 -23.61
N TYR A 191 7.02 -0.04 -22.39
CA TYR A 191 6.46 1.31 -22.09
C TYR A 191 7.49 2.26 -21.48
N LEU A 192 8.78 1.90 -21.50
CA LEU A 192 9.87 2.72 -20.97
C LEU A 192 11.02 2.73 -21.97
N GLU A 193 11.32 3.91 -22.51
CA GLU A 193 12.37 4.06 -23.51
C GLU A 193 13.76 3.86 -22.90
N ASP A 194 14.59 3.04 -23.54
CA ASP A 194 16.01 2.89 -23.22
C ASP A 194 16.84 3.86 -24.02
N LEU A 195 17.45 4.85 -23.36
CA LEU A 195 18.31 5.85 -24.01
C LEU A 195 19.79 5.44 -23.95
N PRO A 196 20.60 5.72 -25.01
CA PRO A 196 22.00 5.29 -25.05
C PRO A 196 22.90 5.85 -23.94
N ASP A 197 22.58 7.03 -23.44
CA ASP A 197 23.29 7.73 -22.36
C ASP A 197 22.88 7.27 -20.95
N GLU A 198 21.86 6.45 -20.84
CA GLU A 198 21.35 5.89 -19.57
C GLU A 198 22.05 4.60 -19.12
N LYS A 199 23.13 4.19 -19.78
CA LYS A 199 23.84 2.96 -19.44
C LYS A 199 24.23 2.91 -17.96
N GLY A 200 23.71 1.89 -17.24
CA GLY A 200 23.94 1.70 -15.81
C GLY A 200 23.04 2.54 -14.91
N LEU A 201 22.10 3.33 -15.46
CA LEU A 201 21.06 4.01 -14.70
C LEU A 201 20.15 2.98 -14.03
N SER A 202 19.81 3.18 -12.76
CA SER A 202 18.86 2.32 -12.07
C SER A 202 17.43 2.58 -12.54
N LEU A 203 16.60 1.52 -12.53
CA LEU A 203 15.18 1.63 -12.90
C LEU A 203 14.42 2.61 -12.00
N SER A 204 14.72 2.63 -10.69
CA SER A 204 14.11 3.59 -9.77
C SER A 204 14.43 5.04 -10.18
N MET A 205 15.68 5.32 -10.53
CA MET A 205 16.10 6.66 -10.98
C MET A 205 15.48 7.02 -12.33
N LYS A 206 15.38 6.07 -13.27
CA LYS A 206 14.68 6.28 -14.55
C LYS A 206 13.23 6.71 -14.33
N LEU A 207 12.51 6.01 -13.47
CA LEU A 207 11.11 6.34 -13.15
C LEU A 207 10.98 7.72 -12.47
N ALA A 208 11.95 8.08 -11.63
CA ALA A 208 12.02 9.43 -11.03
C ALA A 208 12.25 10.51 -12.09
N HIS A 209 13.14 10.28 -13.07
CA HIS A 209 13.38 11.21 -14.18
C HIS A 209 12.13 11.41 -15.04
N GLU A 210 11.41 10.34 -15.39
CA GLU A 210 10.14 10.44 -16.13
C GLU A 210 9.08 11.21 -15.32
N THR A 211 9.03 11.00 -14.02
CA THR A 211 8.13 11.73 -13.11
C THR A 211 8.50 13.20 -13.02
N ASN A 212 9.78 13.53 -12.91
CA ASN A 212 10.28 14.90 -12.88
C ASN A 212 9.98 15.66 -14.17
N ALA A 213 10.15 15.01 -15.33
CA ALA A 213 9.82 15.58 -16.62
C ALA A 213 8.32 15.89 -16.74
N PHE A 214 7.45 15.00 -16.25
CA PHE A 214 6.01 15.24 -16.19
C PHE A 214 5.66 16.41 -15.26
N ILE A 215 6.22 16.47 -14.05
CA ILE A 215 5.98 17.55 -13.08
C ILE A 215 6.39 18.90 -13.68
N GLU A 216 7.57 18.99 -14.28
CA GLU A 216 8.08 20.22 -14.89
C GLU A 216 7.20 20.72 -16.06
N GLN A 217 6.70 19.79 -16.90
CA GLN A 217 5.79 20.12 -18.00
C GLN A 217 4.39 20.55 -17.56
N ASN A 218 4.00 20.25 -16.33
CA ASN A 218 2.66 20.52 -15.80
C ASN A 218 2.69 21.36 -14.51
N GLN A 219 3.77 22.08 -14.24
CA GLN A 219 3.97 22.85 -13.01
C GLN A 219 2.93 23.97 -12.78
N ASP A 220 2.25 24.40 -13.82
CA ASP A 220 1.17 25.40 -13.83
C ASP A 220 -0.24 24.79 -13.76
N LYS A 221 -0.35 23.45 -13.61
CA LYS A 221 -1.60 22.70 -13.58
C LYS A 221 -1.67 21.82 -12.34
N LYS A 222 -2.87 21.53 -11.89
CA LYS A 222 -3.04 20.50 -10.87
C LYS A 222 -2.84 19.11 -11.47
N PHE A 223 -2.09 18.25 -10.76
CA PHE A 223 -1.73 16.93 -11.27
C PHE A 223 -1.78 15.84 -10.21
N LEU A 224 -1.95 14.62 -10.69
CA LEU A 224 -1.61 13.37 -10.00
C LEU A 224 -0.39 12.76 -10.69
N ALA A 225 0.74 12.69 -10.00
CA ALA A 225 1.88 11.88 -10.36
C ALA A 225 1.89 10.61 -9.49
N TYR A 226 1.67 9.44 -10.12
CA TYR A 226 1.64 8.14 -9.45
C TYR A 226 2.94 7.38 -9.77
N LEU A 227 3.90 7.45 -8.86
CA LEU A 227 5.21 6.80 -8.97
C LEU A 227 5.17 5.46 -8.25
N SER A 228 5.09 4.40 -9.03
CA SER A 228 4.96 3.02 -8.58
C SER A 228 6.24 2.24 -8.86
N PHE A 229 7.15 2.20 -7.90
CA PHE A 229 8.42 1.51 -8.09
C PHE A 229 8.24 0.01 -8.29
N TYR A 230 9.11 -0.60 -9.12
CA TYR A 230 9.34 -2.04 -9.11
C TYR A 230 10.22 -2.46 -7.93
N ALA A 231 11.05 -1.55 -7.41
CA ALA A 231 11.81 -1.77 -6.17
C ALA A 231 10.82 -1.91 -5.01
N VAL A 232 11.04 -2.88 -4.12
CA VAL A 232 12.24 -3.70 -3.95
C VAL A 232 11.98 -5.18 -4.30
N HIS A 233 11.08 -5.44 -5.25
CA HIS A 233 10.67 -6.79 -5.70
C HIS A 233 11.85 -7.56 -6.32
N GLY A 234 11.81 -8.89 -6.20
CA GLY A 234 12.78 -9.77 -6.85
C GLY A 234 12.70 -9.80 -8.39
N PRO A 235 13.79 -10.19 -9.07
CA PRO A 235 15.12 -10.49 -8.53
C PRO A 235 15.87 -9.22 -8.11
N ILE A 236 16.34 -9.18 -6.86
CA ILE A 236 16.98 -7.99 -6.29
C ILE A 236 18.35 -7.72 -6.91
N GLN A 237 18.64 -6.43 -7.18
CA GLN A 237 19.93 -5.99 -7.72
C GLN A 237 20.31 -4.63 -7.11
N THR A 238 21.61 -4.41 -6.94
CA THR A 238 22.14 -3.10 -6.50
C THR A 238 23.48 -2.80 -7.16
N SER A 239 23.98 -1.58 -7.04
CA SER A 239 25.32 -1.21 -7.52
C SER A 239 26.41 -1.87 -6.67
N ALA A 240 27.59 -2.05 -7.26
CA ALA A 240 28.75 -2.61 -6.56
C ALA A 240 29.16 -1.71 -5.36
N GLU A 241 29.00 -0.39 -5.46
CA GLU A 241 29.30 0.57 -4.43
C GLU A 241 28.40 0.38 -3.21
N LYS A 242 27.06 0.37 -3.42
CA LYS A 242 26.07 0.19 -2.36
C LYS A 242 26.19 -1.20 -1.74
N TRP A 243 26.40 -2.24 -2.57
CA TRP A 243 26.64 -3.59 -2.06
C TRP A 243 27.85 -3.61 -1.10
N LYS A 244 28.97 -2.98 -1.48
CA LYS A 244 30.17 -2.90 -0.63
C LYS A 244 29.88 -2.18 0.68
N HIS A 245 29.23 -1.01 0.63
CA HIS A 245 28.86 -0.24 1.82
C HIS A 245 28.05 -1.09 2.81
N TYR A 246 26.98 -1.75 2.36
CA TYR A 246 26.14 -2.56 3.24
C TYR A 246 26.80 -3.87 3.67
N ARG A 247 27.69 -4.42 2.88
CA ARG A 247 28.48 -5.56 3.29
C ARG A 247 29.42 -5.20 4.46
N GLU A 248 30.13 -4.09 4.35
CA GLU A 248 31.00 -3.58 5.42
C GLU A 248 30.18 -3.23 6.68
N LYS A 249 28.99 -2.65 6.51
CA LYS A 249 28.05 -2.35 7.60
C LYS A 249 27.58 -3.61 8.33
N ALA A 250 27.24 -4.67 7.60
CA ALA A 250 26.84 -5.97 8.17
C ALA A 250 28.01 -6.61 8.96
N GLU A 251 29.20 -6.63 8.39
CA GLU A 251 30.42 -7.16 9.04
C GLU A 251 30.74 -6.39 10.32
N ALA A 252 30.65 -5.06 10.30
CA ALA A 252 30.91 -4.21 11.47
C ALA A 252 29.91 -4.45 12.62
N ARG A 253 28.70 -4.91 12.32
CA ARG A 253 27.70 -5.30 13.32
C ARG A 253 27.87 -6.72 13.85
N GLY A 254 28.82 -7.49 13.30
CA GLY A 254 28.98 -8.91 13.61
C GLY A 254 27.91 -9.78 12.95
N ILE A 255 27.17 -9.28 11.97
CA ILE A 255 26.22 -10.04 11.15
C ILE A 255 27.02 -10.60 9.95
N ASP A 256 27.71 -11.70 10.18
CA ASP A 256 28.60 -12.34 9.20
C ASP A 256 28.03 -13.64 8.61
N SER A 257 26.95 -14.15 9.21
CA SER A 257 26.26 -15.36 8.77
C SER A 257 24.78 -15.08 8.50
N ILE A 258 24.28 -15.66 7.42
CA ILE A 258 22.85 -15.63 7.10
C ILE A 258 22.12 -16.55 8.06
N GLY A 259 21.40 -15.95 9.03
CA GLY A 259 20.53 -16.69 9.95
C GLY A 259 19.14 -16.87 9.35
N PHE A 260 18.63 -18.10 9.47
CA PHE A 260 17.25 -18.44 9.11
C PHE A 260 16.61 -19.24 10.25
N GLU A 261 15.29 -19.14 10.36
CA GLU A 261 14.47 -20.00 11.21
C GLU A 261 13.26 -20.47 10.42
N MET A 262 12.66 -21.57 10.83
CA MET A 262 11.46 -22.09 10.14
C MET A 262 10.24 -21.30 10.61
N GLU A 263 9.55 -20.65 9.64
CA GLU A 263 8.20 -20.12 9.84
C GLU A 263 7.22 -21.04 9.13
N ARG A 264 6.56 -21.89 9.88
CA ARG A 264 5.67 -22.96 9.38
C ARG A 264 6.38 -23.91 8.41
N VAL A 265 6.25 -23.66 7.11
CA VAL A 265 6.70 -24.59 6.06
C VAL A 265 7.98 -24.11 5.32
N LEU A 266 8.36 -22.88 5.49
CA LEU A 266 9.52 -22.27 4.82
C LEU A 266 10.48 -21.61 5.82
N PRO A 267 11.78 -21.59 5.52
CA PRO A 267 12.71 -20.77 6.30
C PRO A 267 12.41 -19.29 6.08
N ALA A 268 12.50 -18.50 7.15
CA ALA A 268 12.42 -17.05 7.15
C ALA A 268 13.75 -16.43 7.59
N ARG A 269 14.12 -15.30 7.03
CA ARG A 269 15.34 -14.57 7.41
C ARG A 269 15.18 -13.98 8.80
N LYS A 270 16.22 -14.11 9.64
CA LYS A 270 16.21 -13.63 11.05
C LYS A 270 16.72 -12.21 11.22
N TYR A 271 17.45 -11.65 10.27
CA TYR A 271 18.13 -10.36 10.44
C TYR A 271 17.98 -9.48 9.21
N GLN A 272 18.00 -8.17 9.40
CA GLN A 272 18.21 -7.19 8.33
C GLN A 272 19.73 -7.12 8.05
N ASP A 273 20.22 -7.95 7.13
CA ASP A 273 21.64 -8.15 6.85
C ASP A 273 21.96 -8.38 5.37
N ASN A 274 20.94 -8.27 4.49
CA ASN A 274 21.13 -8.50 3.04
C ASN A 274 21.66 -7.24 2.35
N PRO A 275 22.94 -7.21 1.93
CA PRO A 275 23.53 -6.00 1.35
C PRO A 275 22.97 -5.67 -0.05
N VAL A 276 22.47 -6.66 -0.81
CA VAL A 276 21.85 -6.41 -2.12
C VAL A 276 20.51 -5.72 -1.93
N TYR A 277 19.69 -6.23 -1.01
CA TYR A 277 18.40 -5.64 -0.69
C TYR A 277 18.54 -4.23 -0.10
N ALA A 278 19.47 -4.06 0.84
CA ALA A 278 19.75 -2.76 1.44
C ALA A 278 20.15 -1.69 0.41
N GLY A 279 21.02 -2.04 -0.51
CA GLY A 279 21.41 -1.14 -1.59
C GLY A 279 20.29 -0.85 -2.58
N LEU A 280 19.34 -1.79 -2.78
CA LEU A 280 18.16 -1.55 -3.61
C LEU A 280 17.15 -0.63 -2.91
N VAL A 281 16.97 -0.77 -1.59
CA VAL A 281 16.16 0.15 -0.77
C VAL A 281 16.74 1.57 -0.84
N GLU A 282 18.05 1.73 -0.68
CA GLU A 282 18.70 3.04 -0.79
C GLU A 282 18.60 3.64 -2.20
N GLN A 283 18.71 2.82 -3.26
CA GLN A 283 18.47 3.29 -4.64
C GLN A 283 17.06 3.82 -4.86
N MET A 284 16.07 3.22 -4.22
CA MET A 284 14.69 3.71 -4.23
C MET A 284 14.57 5.03 -3.45
N ASP A 285 15.20 5.14 -2.29
CA ASP A 285 15.22 6.37 -1.49
C ASP A 285 15.91 7.53 -2.23
N ASP A 286 17.04 7.27 -2.91
CA ASP A 286 17.70 8.26 -3.77
C ASP A 286 16.75 8.79 -4.87
N ALA A 287 16.00 7.89 -5.50
CA ALA A 287 15.03 8.26 -6.54
C ALA A 287 13.86 9.09 -5.98
N VAL A 288 13.37 8.77 -4.78
CA VAL A 288 12.39 9.60 -4.07
C VAL A 288 12.98 10.99 -3.78
N GLY A 289 14.24 11.03 -3.32
CA GLY A 289 14.96 12.28 -3.07
C GLY A 289 15.02 13.20 -4.27
N GLU A 290 15.26 12.64 -5.47
CA GLU A 290 15.27 13.41 -6.74
C GLU A 290 13.89 14.01 -7.08
N VAL A 291 12.79 13.28 -6.84
CA VAL A 291 11.45 13.81 -7.09
C VAL A 291 11.08 14.91 -6.09
N ILE A 292 11.39 14.71 -4.80
CA ILE A 292 11.16 15.73 -3.78
C ILE A 292 11.96 17.00 -4.06
N LYS A 293 13.24 16.86 -4.44
CA LYS A 293 14.10 17.97 -4.83
C LYS A 293 13.51 18.76 -6.01
N LYS A 294 12.99 18.07 -7.04
CA LYS A 294 12.32 18.72 -8.18
C LYS A 294 11.10 19.54 -7.74
N LEU A 295 10.26 19.02 -6.83
CA LEU A 295 9.14 19.77 -6.28
C LEU A 295 9.60 21.00 -5.47
N GLU A 296 10.70 20.89 -4.71
CA GLU A 296 11.32 22.00 -3.97
C GLU A 296 11.86 23.07 -4.93
N GLU A 297 12.59 22.68 -6.00
CA GLU A 297 13.13 23.58 -7.02
C GLU A 297 12.07 24.37 -7.79
N LEU A 298 10.92 23.75 -8.05
CA LEU A 298 9.79 24.38 -8.73
C LEU A 298 8.85 25.14 -7.78
N GLY A 299 9.11 25.15 -6.48
CA GLY A 299 8.26 25.79 -5.46
C GLY A 299 6.89 25.09 -5.29
N LEU A 300 6.76 23.81 -5.66
CA LEU A 300 5.50 23.07 -5.62
C LEU A 300 5.25 22.33 -4.30
N MET A 301 6.24 22.22 -3.41
CA MET A 301 6.10 21.49 -2.15
C MET A 301 4.95 22.00 -1.29
N GLU A 302 4.74 23.33 -1.25
CA GLU A 302 3.71 23.97 -0.42
C GLU A 302 2.26 23.74 -0.95
N ASN A 303 2.12 23.11 -2.12
CA ASN A 303 0.83 22.76 -2.71
C ASN A 303 0.76 21.32 -3.22
N THR A 304 1.62 20.42 -2.72
CA THR A 304 1.65 19.02 -3.13
C THR A 304 1.42 18.09 -1.94
N ILE A 305 0.32 17.32 -1.98
CA ILE A 305 0.11 16.19 -1.07
C ILE A 305 1.05 15.06 -1.50
N ILE A 306 1.78 14.47 -0.55
CA ILE A 306 2.66 13.34 -0.83
C ILE A 306 2.23 12.14 0.02
N VAL A 307 1.97 11.02 -0.65
CA VAL A 307 1.70 9.71 -0.04
C VAL A 307 2.89 8.81 -0.26
N PHE A 308 3.30 8.09 0.76
CA PHE A 308 4.28 7.02 0.68
C PHE A 308 3.78 5.76 1.38
N THR A 309 3.77 4.63 0.66
CA THR A 309 3.38 3.33 1.21
C THR A 309 3.96 2.17 0.39
N SER A 310 3.74 0.94 0.87
CA SER A 310 3.99 -0.32 0.14
C SER A 310 2.69 -1.03 -0.21
N ASP A 311 2.72 -1.90 -1.20
CA ASP A 311 1.56 -2.71 -1.62
C ASP A 311 1.36 -3.96 -0.77
N ASN A 312 2.39 -4.50 -0.15
CA ASN A 312 2.35 -5.60 0.82
C ASN A 312 3.62 -5.61 1.68
N GLY A 313 3.68 -6.51 2.65
CA GLY A 313 4.85 -6.69 3.48
C GLY A 313 6.09 -7.18 2.73
N GLY A 314 7.25 -7.07 3.38
CA GLY A 314 8.54 -7.48 2.80
C GLY A 314 8.71 -9.00 2.69
N VAL A 315 9.62 -9.44 1.82
CA VAL A 315 9.88 -10.85 1.54
C VAL A 315 10.83 -11.44 2.59
N VAL A 316 10.29 -12.06 3.61
CA VAL A 316 11.06 -12.74 4.67
C VAL A 316 11.38 -14.20 4.31
N SER A 317 10.50 -14.85 3.54
CA SER A 317 10.65 -16.26 3.12
C SER A 317 10.24 -16.45 1.66
N GLY A 318 10.68 -17.54 1.06
CA GLY A 318 10.52 -17.75 -0.37
C GLY A 318 11.26 -16.72 -1.21
N ASP A 319 11.09 -16.73 -2.52
CA ASP A 319 11.71 -15.80 -3.48
C ASP A 319 13.20 -15.50 -3.15
N ASN A 320 13.52 -14.25 -2.72
CA ASN A 320 14.90 -13.84 -2.46
C ASN A 320 15.27 -13.78 -0.98
N TYR A 321 14.37 -14.09 -0.05
CA TYR A 321 14.62 -13.96 1.40
C TYR A 321 15.23 -12.59 1.74
N SER A 322 14.55 -11.52 1.34
CA SER A 322 15.16 -10.19 1.24
C SER A 322 15.43 -9.53 2.58
N THR A 323 14.50 -9.66 3.54
CA THR A 323 14.49 -8.87 4.77
C THR A 323 13.99 -9.67 5.98
N ASN A 324 14.02 -9.03 7.15
CA ASN A 324 13.37 -9.44 8.39
C ASN A 324 12.48 -8.31 8.90
N LEU A 325 11.32 -8.63 9.44
CA LEU A 325 10.32 -7.66 9.86
C LEU A 325 10.05 -7.64 11.37
N ASP A 326 10.91 -8.26 12.17
CA ASP A 326 10.73 -8.26 13.62
C ASP A 326 10.37 -6.86 14.16
N PRO A 327 9.40 -6.78 15.11
CA PRO A 327 8.74 -7.89 15.81
C PRO A 327 7.50 -8.45 15.09
N LEU A 328 7.21 -8.06 13.85
CA LEU A 328 6.06 -8.54 13.08
C LEU A 328 6.31 -9.95 12.56
N ARG A 329 5.35 -10.84 12.78
CA ARG A 329 5.41 -12.21 12.29
C ARG A 329 5.17 -12.30 10.78
N GLY A 330 5.92 -13.15 10.10
CA GLY A 330 5.79 -13.40 8.67
C GLY A 330 6.21 -12.23 7.78
N GLY A 331 5.72 -12.20 6.57
CA GLY A 331 5.99 -11.20 5.55
C GLY A 331 5.06 -11.38 4.35
N LYS A 332 5.47 -10.95 3.15
CA LYS A 332 4.71 -11.14 1.91
C LYS A 332 4.11 -12.55 1.84
N GLY A 333 2.85 -12.63 1.45
CA GLY A 333 2.10 -13.88 1.30
C GLY A 333 1.56 -14.48 2.61
N TYR A 334 1.99 -14.01 3.77
CA TYR A 334 1.46 -14.48 5.06
C TYR A 334 0.29 -13.64 5.58
N GLN A 335 -0.55 -14.28 6.37
CA GLN A 335 -1.76 -13.72 6.99
C GLN A 335 -1.49 -12.84 8.22
N TRP A 336 -0.28 -12.89 8.77
CA TRP A 336 0.13 -12.15 9.97
C TRP A 336 0.52 -10.70 9.67
N GLU A 337 0.82 -9.94 10.73
CA GLU A 337 1.11 -8.50 10.63
C GLU A 337 2.21 -8.19 9.61
N GLY A 338 3.28 -9.00 9.57
CA GLY A 338 4.38 -8.81 8.62
C GLY A 338 3.96 -8.88 7.15
N GLY A 339 2.85 -9.58 6.84
CA GLY A 339 2.34 -9.67 5.47
C GLY A 339 1.55 -8.44 4.99
N THR A 340 0.88 -7.76 5.91
CA THR A 340 -0.08 -6.71 5.55
C THR A 340 0.21 -5.34 6.18
N ARG A 341 0.95 -5.27 7.28
CA ARG A 341 1.35 -4.00 7.88
C ARG A 341 2.54 -3.42 7.14
N VAL A 342 2.41 -2.17 6.69
CA VAL A 342 3.37 -1.54 5.76
C VAL A 342 3.74 -0.12 6.23
N PRO A 343 4.86 0.45 5.74
CA PRO A 343 5.12 1.87 5.91
C PRO A 343 3.96 2.67 5.32
N TYR A 344 3.45 3.64 6.08
CA TYR A 344 2.31 4.43 5.67
C TYR A 344 2.47 5.87 6.16
N MET A 345 2.69 6.79 5.24
CA MET A 345 2.95 8.20 5.56
C MET A 345 2.20 9.09 4.58
N ILE A 346 1.63 10.19 5.09
CA ILE A 346 1.00 11.24 4.30
C ILE A 346 1.54 12.60 4.75
N TYR A 347 2.07 13.36 3.79
CA TYR A 347 2.43 14.76 3.95
C TYR A 347 1.37 15.65 3.31
N VAL A 348 0.81 16.56 4.10
CA VAL A 348 -0.16 17.57 3.64
C VAL A 348 0.40 18.94 4.03
N PRO A 349 0.87 19.76 3.07
CA PRO A 349 1.71 20.93 3.38
C PRO A 349 1.03 22.01 4.23
N TRP A 350 -0.29 22.13 4.16
CA TRP A 350 -1.05 23.11 4.96
C TRP A 350 -1.49 22.62 6.34
N LEU A 351 -1.11 21.37 6.71
CA LEU A 351 -1.37 20.80 8.03
C LEU A 351 -0.08 20.70 8.86
N ASP A 352 -0.14 21.07 10.12
CA ASP A 352 1.02 21.01 11.04
C ASP A 352 1.19 19.60 11.62
N GLN A 353 1.78 18.69 10.84
CA GLN A 353 1.92 17.27 11.17
C GLN A 353 3.26 16.92 11.83
N LYS A 354 4.35 17.57 11.46
CA LYS A 354 5.71 17.52 12.07
C LYS A 354 6.21 16.12 12.49
N GLY A 355 6.01 15.11 11.67
CA GLY A 355 6.44 13.74 11.98
C GLY A 355 5.63 13.06 13.09
N GLN A 356 4.39 13.53 13.35
CA GLN A 356 3.51 12.92 14.33
C GLN A 356 3.19 11.47 13.95
N LYS A 357 3.07 10.62 14.97
CA LYS A 357 2.68 9.23 14.81
C LYS A 357 1.21 9.05 15.22
N ASN A 358 0.44 8.38 14.36
CA ASN A 358 -0.97 8.04 14.61
C ASN A 358 -1.12 6.52 14.63
N GLY A 359 -1.67 5.98 15.73
CA GLY A 359 -1.90 4.55 15.93
C GLY A 359 -3.27 4.05 15.49
N THR A 360 -4.12 4.89 14.89
CA THR A 360 -5.42 4.44 14.38
C THR A 360 -5.22 3.51 13.19
N PRO A 361 -5.87 2.32 13.15
CA PRO A 361 -5.78 1.43 11.99
C PRO A 361 -6.36 2.06 10.72
N VAL A 362 -5.53 2.14 9.69
CA VAL A 362 -5.87 2.66 8.36
C VAL A 362 -5.47 1.65 7.28
N SER A 363 -6.09 1.75 6.11
CA SER A 363 -5.97 0.75 5.04
C SER A 363 -5.64 1.40 3.70
N GLY A 364 -5.04 0.64 2.78
CA GLY A 364 -4.84 1.06 1.40
C GLY A 364 -6.12 1.47 0.68
N ALA A 365 -7.27 0.92 1.06
CA ALA A 365 -8.58 1.32 0.52
C ALA A 365 -8.99 2.76 0.93
N ASP A 366 -8.36 3.34 1.95
CA ASP A 366 -8.65 4.68 2.44
C ASP A 366 -8.05 5.79 1.57
N PHE A 367 -7.09 5.48 0.71
CA PHE A 367 -6.42 6.49 -0.10
C PHE A 367 -7.36 7.21 -1.05
N LEU A 368 -8.22 6.48 -1.78
CA LEU A 368 -9.16 7.10 -2.72
C LEU A 368 -10.05 8.14 -2.03
N PRO A 369 -10.86 7.81 -1.01
CA PRO A 369 -11.71 8.81 -0.37
C PRO A 369 -10.93 9.92 0.32
N THR A 370 -9.72 9.63 0.84
CA THR A 370 -8.88 10.64 1.50
C THR A 370 -8.33 11.67 0.52
N LEU A 371 -7.80 11.22 -0.62
CA LEU A 371 -7.23 12.11 -1.62
C LEU A 371 -8.31 13.00 -2.25
N LEU A 372 -9.49 12.44 -2.52
CA LEU A 372 -10.62 13.23 -3.02
C LEU A 372 -11.09 14.27 -1.99
N ASP A 373 -11.17 13.90 -0.72
CA ASP A 373 -11.56 14.82 0.37
C ASP A 373 -10.50 15.93 0.58
N LEU A 374 -9.22 15.61 0.54
CA LEU A 374 -8.13 16.59 0.62
C LEU A 374 -8.11 17.53 -0.60
N ALA A 375 -8.48 17.03 -1.77
CA ALA A 375 -8.64 17.83 -3.00
C ALA A 375 -9.94 18.65 -3.03
N GLY A 376 -10.77 18.56 -1.99
CA GLY A 376 -12.06 19.26 -1.90
C GLY A 376 -13.16 18.69 -2.80
N ILE A 377 -12.99 17.47 -3.29
CA ILE A 377 -13.94 16.74 -4.13
C ILE A 377 -14.91 16.00 -3.22
N LYS A 378 -16.18 16.39 -3.25
CA LYS A 378 -17.21 15.84 -2.35
C LYS A 378 -17.92 14.61 -2.90
N THR A 379 -17.92 14.43 -4.22
CA THR A 379 -18.56 13.30 -4.87
C THR A 379 -17.64 12.10 -4.84
N LEU A 380 -17.98 11.12 -4.02
CA LEU A 380 -17.24 9.87 -3.95
C LEU A 380 -17.85 8.85 -4.92
N PRO A 381 -17.02 7.96 -5.50
CA PRO A 381 -17.51 6.79 -6.24
C PRO A 381 -18.42 5.92 -5.37
N THR A 382 -19.38 5.25 -6.01
CA THR A 382 -20.34 4.37 -5.31
C THR A 382 -19.66 3.06 -4.89
N GLY A 383 -20.08 2.52 -3.76
CA GLY A 383 -19.69 1.18 -3.31
C GLY A 383 -18.21 1.06 -2.89
N ILE A 384 -17.57 2.16 -2.48
CA ILE A 384 -16.24 2.12 -1.83
C ILE A 384 -16.36 1.59 -0.40
N ASP A 385 -15.35 0.87 0.06
CA ASP A 385 -15.26 0.34 1.43
C ASP A 385 -14.41 1.25 2.33
N GLY A 386 -13.41 1.90 1.74
CA GLY A 386 -12.51 2.84 2.41
C GLY A 386 -13.23 4.06 2.98
N LYS A 387 -12.57 4.75 3.91
CA LYS A 387 -13.04 5.98 4.54
C LYS A 387 -11.96 7.05 4.46
N SER A 388 -12.39 8.31 4.29
CA SER A 388 -11.45 9.41 4.40
C SER A 388 -10.81 9.45 5.80
N ILE A 389 -9.49 9.45 5.83
CA ILE A 389 -8.69 9.61 7.05
C ILE A 389 -8.21 11.06 7.23
N LYS A 390 -8.71 11.99 6.44
CA LYS A 390 -8.45 13.43 6.60
C LYS A 390 -8.69 13.91 8.03
N PRO A 391 -9.76 13.50 8.77
CA PRO A 391 -9.91 13.88 10.17
C PRO A 391 -8.71 13.51 11.05
N LEU A 392 -8.07 12.36 10.82
CA LEU A 392 -6.84 11.96 11.54
C LEU A 392 -5.67 12.89 11.22
N LEU A 393 -5.55 13.30 9.96
CA LEU A 393 -4.52 14.24 9.49
C LEU A 393 -4.71 15.65 10.12
N GLU A 394 -5.95 16.01 10.44
CA GLU A 394 -6.36 17.25 11.12
C GLU A 394 -6.32 17.15 12.67
N GLY A 395 -5.83 16.02 13.21
CA GLY A 395 -5.75 15.80 14.66
C GLY A 395 -7.07 15.40 15.32
N LEU A 396 -8.09 15.07 14.53
CA LEU A 396 -9.38 14.58 15.00
C LEU A 396 -9.39 13.04 15.10
N GLN A 397 -10.46 12.48 15.66
CA GLN A 397 -10.63 11.03 15.78
C GLN A 397 -11.56 10.48 14.68
N LEU A 398 -11.35 9.23 14.32
CA LEU A 398 -12.30 8.45 13.52
C LEU A 398 -13.06 7.47 14.41
N LYS A 399 -14.31 7.20 14.04
CA LYS A 399 -15.07 6.09 14.65
C LYS A 399 -14.37 4.77 14.33
N GLU A 400 -14.20 3.94 15.35
CA GLU A 400 -13.68 2.59 15.17
C GLU A 400 -14.47 1.82 14.10
N ARG A 401 -13.76 1.10 13.27
CA ARG A 401 -14.30 0.26 12.20
C ARG A 401 -13.46 -0.99 12.03
N PRO A 402 -14.03 -2.08 11.51
CA PRO A 402 -13.26 -3.25 11.14
C PRO A 402 -12.43 -2.99 9.87
N LEU A 403 -11.28 -3.64 9.79
CA LEU A 403 -10.54 -3.88 8.56
C LEU A 403 -10.61 -5.36 8.22
N PHE A 404 -10.67 -5.67 6.92
CA PHE A 404 -10.86 -7.03 6.44
C PHE A 404 -9.81 -7.40 5.39
N TRP A 405 -9.37 -8.66 5.44
CA TRP A 405 -8.53 -9.30 4.43
C TRP A 405 -9.17 -10.61 3.99
N HIS A 406 -8.98 -10.97 2.73
CA HIS A 406 -9.47 -12.22 2.17
C HIS A 406 -8.47 -12.74 1.14
N TYR A 407 -7.85 -13.87 1.46
CA TYR A 407 -6.85 -14.51 0.62
C TYR A 407 -7.13 -16.02 0.53
N PRO A 408 -8.09 -16.44 -0.34
CA PRO A 408 -8.49 -17.84 -0.46
C PRO A 408 -7.52 -18.66 -1.33
N HIS A 409 -6.22 -18.47 -1.13
CA HIS A 409 -5.14 -19.03 -1.92
C HIS A 409 -4.00 -19.52 -1.04
N TYR A 410 -3.12 -20.36 -1.61
CA TYR A 410 -1.84 -20.70 -0.97
C TYR A 410 -0.75 -19.77 -1.48
N GLY A 411 -0.08 -19.08 -0.58
CA GLY A 411 1.01 -18.17 -0.91
C GLY A 411 2.31 -18.90 -1.27
N ASN A 412 3.02 -18.40 -2.27
CA ASN A 412 4.36 -18.91 -2.63
C ASN A 412 5.37 -18.81 -1.48
N GLN A 413 5.14 -17.84 -0.58
CA GLN A 413 5.98 -17.53 0.58
C GLN A 413 5.57 -18.28 1.84
N GLY A 414 4.53 -19.14 1.79
CA GLY A 414 4.13 -20.01 2.90
C GLY A 414 2.78 -19.70 3.54
N GLY A 415 2.04 -18.70 3.07
CA GLY A 415 0.68 -18.40 3.54
C GLY A 415 -0.35 -19.43 3.11
N GLU A 416 -1.46 -19.50 3.85
CA GLU A 416 -2.57 -20.43 3.65
C GLU A 416 -3.86 -19.71 3.28
N PRO A 417 -4.84 -20.41 2.66
CA PRO A 417 -6.15 -19.85 2.40
C PRO A 417 -6.80 -19.36 3.70
N ASN A 418 -7.01 -18.05 3.80
CA ASN A 418 -7.51 -17.43 5.02
C ASN A 418 -8.42 -16.24 4.76
N SER A 419 -9.14 -15.82 5.80
CA SER A 419 -9.78 -14.51 5.88
C SER A 419 -9.56 -13.93 7.28
N THR A 420 -9.35 -12.62 7.34
CA THR A 420 -8.94 -11.94 8.57
C THR A 420 -9.83 -10.73 8.82
N ILE A 421 -10.16 -10.49 10.08
CA ILE A 421 -10.76 -9.25 10.57
C ILE A 421 -9.89 -8.66 11.67
N ARG A 422 -9.67 -7.35 11.61
CA ARG A 422 -9.16 -6.56 12.72
C ARG A 422 -10.20 -5.56 13.18
N ARG A 423 -10.53 -5.57 14.48
CA ARG A 423 -11.37 -4.57 15.14
C ARG A 423 -10.69 -4.04 16.40
N GLY A 424 -10.35 -2.76 16.38
CA GLY A 424 -9.52 -2.18 17.43
C GLY A 424 -8.18 -2.92 17.56
N ASP A 425 -7.88 -3.46 18.74
CA ASP A 425 -6.66 -4.22 18.99
C ASP A 425 -6.82 -5.74 18.75
N TRP A 426 -8.02 -6.21 18.50
CA TRP A 426 -8.28 -7.62 18.25
C TRP A 426 -8.15 -7.96 16.77
N LYS A 427 -7.45 -9.06 16.47
CA LYS A 427 -7.32 -9.66 15.14
C LYS A 427 -7.71 -11.12 15.21
N LEU A 428 -8.63 -11.53 14.32
CA LEU A 428 -9.03 -12.93 14.15
C LEU A 428 -8.64 -13.35 12.72
N ILE A 429 -8.01 -14.52 12.62
CA ILE A 429 -7.69 -15.19 11.36
C ILE A 429 -8.49 -16.48 11.28
N HIS A 430 -9.31 -16.62 10.22
CA HIS A 430 -10.04 -17.84 9.90
C HIS A 430 -9.34 -18.58 8.76
N TYR A 431 -9.00 -19.84 8.95
CA TYR A 431 -8.33 -20.67 7.97
C TYR A 431 -9.33 -21.59 7.24
N TRP A 432 -9.31 -21.54 5.91
CA TRP A 432 -10.28 -22.26 5.08
C TRP A 432 -9.98 -23.76 4.93
N GLU A 433 -8.77 -24.20 5.20
CA GLU A 433 -8.37 -25.59 5.00
C GLU A 433 -9.02 -26.56 5.99
N ASP A 434 -9.18 -26.17 7.22
CA ASP A 434 -9.72 -26.98 8.31
C ASP A 434 -10.72 -26.25 9.23
N GLY A 435 -10.91 -24.95 8.99
CA GLY A 435 -11.85 -24.13 9.73
C GLY A 435 -11.36 -23.67 11.11
N HIS A 436 -10.08 -23.86 11.46
CA HIS A 436 -9.57 -23.32 12.72
C HIS A 436 -9.45 -21.79 12.68
N GLU A 437 -9.40 -21.19 13.83
CA GLU A 437 -9.29 -19.74 14.01
C GLU A 437 -8.18 -19.41 15.01
N GLU A 438 -7.39 -18.39 14.69
CA GLU A 438 -6.41 -17.78 15.58
C GLU A 438 -6.91 -16.42 16.04
N LEU A 439 -6.72 -16.06 17.32
CA LEU A 439 -7.13 -14.78 17.88
C LEU A 439 -5.96 -14.10 18.58
N TYR A 440 -5.69 -12.84 18.21
CA TYR A 440 -4.58 -12.07 18.77
C TYR A 440 -5.04 -10.72 19.31
N LYS A 441 -4.34 -10.21 20.35
CA LYS A 441 -4.50 -8.86 20.88
C LYS A 441 -3.25 -8.04 20.58
N LEU A 442 -3.24 -7.37 19.43
CA LEU A 442 -2.04 -6.76 18.83
C LEU A 442 -1.37 -5.69 19.70
N ALA A 443 -2.10 -5.02 20.58
CA ALA A 443 -1.51 -4.06 21.52
C ALA A 443 -0.59 -4.73 22.55
N GLU A 444 -0.78 -6.01 22.83
CA GLU A 444 -0.05 -6.80 23.84
C GLU A 444 0.89 -7.83 23.18
N ASP A 445 0.56 -8.26 21.97
CA ASP A 445 1.27 -9.31 21.22
C ASP A 445 1.36 -8.92 19.73
N LEU A 446 2.24 -7.99 19.42
CA LEU A 446 2.46 -7.52 18.06
C LEU A 446 3.07 -8.59 17.15
N GLY A 447 3.78 -9.56 17.74
CA GLY A 447 4.41 -10.69 17.06
C GLY A 447 3.48 -11.85 16.79
N GLU A 448 2.21 -11.79 17.23
CA GLU A 448 1.21 -12.86 17.03
C GLU A 448 1.73 -14.25 17.47
N LEU A 449 2.35 -14.28 18.66
CA LEU A 449 2.98 -15.48 19.24
C LEU A 449 2.04 -16.25 20.17
N ASN A 450 1.01 -15.59 20.72
CA ASN A 450 0.11 -16.13 21.72
C ASN A 450 -1.32 -16.16 21.19
N ASP A 451 -1.74 -17.29 20.65
CA ASP A 451 -3.13 -17.50 20.23
C ASP A 451 -4.07 -17.53 21.45
N LEU A 452 -5.03 -16.62 21.46
CA LEU A 452 -6.04 -16.45 22.51
C LEU A 452 -7.40 -17.09 22.17
N SER A 453 -7.50 -17.84 21.07
CA SER A 453 -8.77 -18.39 20.57
C SER A 453 -9.46 -19.30 21.57
N GLU A 454 -8.72 -20.20 22.24
CA GLU A 454 -9.25 -21.11 23.25
C GLU A 454 -9.68 -20.39 24.53
N THR A 455 -8.98 -19.32 24.91
CA THR A 455 -9.23 -18.58 26.16
C THR A 455 -10.28 -17.48 26.03
N ASN A 456 -10.62 -17.07 24.79
CA ASN A 456 -11.57 -15.99 24.49
C ASN A 456 -12.66 -16.39 23.48
N PRO A 457 -13.40 -17.49 23.67
CA PRO A 457 -14.33 -18.05 22.67
C PRO A 457 -15.48 -17.09 22.30
N GLN A 458 -15.89 -16.20 23.22
CA GLN A 458 -16.92 -15.20 22.92
C GLN A 458 -16.40 -14.15 21.92
N LYS A 459 -15.14 -13.71 22.07
CA LYS A 459 -14.51 -12.77 21.12
C LYS A 459 -14.30 -13.41 19.75
N VAL A 460 -13.89 -14.68 19.71
CA VAL A 460 -13.83 -15.47 18.47
C VAL A 460 -15.17 -15.48 17.78
N THR A 461 -16.26 -15.86 18.50
CA THR A 461 -17.61 -15.91 17.93
C THR A 461 -18.06 -14.55 17.38
N GLU A 462 -17.84 -13.46 18.11
CA GLU A 462 -18.19 -12.09 17.71
C GLU A 462 -17.51 -11.71 16.39
N LEU A 463 -16.19 -11.85 16.32
CA LEU A 463 -15.40 -11.44 15.16
C LEU A 463 -15.62 -12.36 13.97
N SER A 464 -15.75 -13.66 14.17
CA SER A 464 -16.05 -14.64 13.13
C SER A 464 -17.40 -14.34 12.47
N GLN A 465 -18.44 -14.08 13.27
CA GLN A 465 -19.77 -13.71 12.73
C GLN A 465 -19.70 -12.43 11.88
N GLU A 466 -18.97 -11.41 12.33
CA GLU A 466 -18.79 -10.18 11.57
C GLU A 466 -18.02 -10.41 10.27
N LEU A 467 -16.94 -11.19 10.31
CA LEU A 467 -16.13 -11.56 9.14
C LEU A 467 -16.98 -12.32 8.11
N MET A 468 -17.72 -13.36 8.54
CA MET A 468 -18.58 -14.16 7.65
C MET A 468 -19.72 -13.34 7.05
N ALA A 469 -20.31 -12.43 7.83
CA ALA A 469 -21.33 -11.50 7.31
C ALA A 469 -20.78 -10.58 6.24
N TRP A 470 -19.57 -10.06 6.42
CA TRP A 470 -18.89 -9.23 5.43
C TRP A 470 -18.55 -10.01 4.15
N LEU A 471 -17.96 -11.20 4.25
CA LEU A 471 -17.65 -12.07 3.11
C LEU A 471 -18.91 -12.41 2.30
N LYS A 472 -20.00 -12.74 2.98
CA LYS A 472 -21.29 -12.98 2.33
C LYS A 472 -21.83 -11.74 1.62
N LYS A 473 -21.73 -10.56 2.24
CA LYS A 473 -22.19 -9.28 1.67
C LYS A 473 -21.42 -8.90 0.41
N THR A 474 -20.13 -9.17 0.37
CA THR A 474 -19.25 -8.85 -0.77
C THR A 474 -19.32 -9.88 -1.88
N GLY A 475 -19.96 -11.05 -1.66
CA GLY A 475 -19.97 -12.14 -2.62
C GLY A 475 -18.60 -12.79 -2.81
N ALA A 476 -17.81 -12.90 -1.73
CA ALA A 476 -16.45 -13.43 -1.76
C ALA A 476 -16.40 -14.84 -2.40
N ASN A 477 -15.37 -15.08 -3.22
CA ASN A 477 -15.05 -16.40 -3.74
C ASN A 477 -14.23 -17.19 -2.72
N TYR A 478 -14.41 -18.50 -2.68
CA TYR A 478 -13.72 -19.38 -1.73
C TYR A 478 -12.89 -20.44 -2.44
N ALA A 479 -11.84 -20.90 -1.76
CA ALA A 479 -11.14 -22.12 -2.13
C ALA A 479 -12.07 -23.34 -1.99
N ASN A 480 -11.93 -24.34 -2.86
CA ASN A 480 -12.78 -25.51 -2.90
C ASN A 480 -11.99 -26.77 -2.54
N PRO A 481 -12.60 -27.78 -1.89
CA PRO A 481 -11.94 -29.07 -1.65
C PRO A 481 -11.38 -29.68 -2.95
N ASP A 482 -10.14 -30.14 -2.93
CA ASP A 482 -9.56 -30.87 -4.05
C ASP A 482 -9.95 -32.35 -3.96
N PRO A 483 -10.83 -32.89 -4.86
CA PRO A 483 -11.23 -34.29 -4.82
C PRO A 483 -10.09 -35.28 -5.14
N LEU A 484 -8.98 -34.79 -5.68
CA LEU A 484 -7.80 -35.59 -6.02
C LEU A 484 -6.65 -35.45 -4.98
N TYR A 485 -6.92 -34.77 -3.87
CA TYR A 485 -5.93 -34.64 -2.80
C TYR A 485 -5.59 -35.99 -2.18
N HIS A 486 -4.28 -36.26 -2.08
CA HIS A 486 -3.72 -37.37 -1.31
C HIS A 486 -2.56 -36.84 -0.48
N ALA A 487 -2.54 -37.17 0.81
CA ALA A 487 -1.50 -36.70 1.74
C ALA A 487 -0.07 -37.04 1.29
N ASP A 488 0.13 -38.22 0.70
CA ASP A 488 1.44 -38.64 0.17
C ASP A 488 1.91 -37.77 -1.00
N SER A 489 0.98 -37.27 -1.83
CA SER A 489 1.31 -36.36 -2.94
C SER A 489 1.67 -34.96 -2.44
N ALA A 490 1.02 -34.47 -1.39
CA ALA A 490 1.33 -33.19 -0.75
C ALA A 490 2.76 -33.22 -0.15
N ALA A 491 3.14 -34.29 0.51
CA ALA A 491 4.49 -34.45 1.09
C ALA A 491 5.61 -34.36 0.04
N ILE A 492 5.37 -34.83 -1.21
CA ILE A 492 6.35 -34.75 -2.30
C ILE A 492 6.52 -33.29 -2.79
N VAL A 493 5.47 -32.48 -2.71
CA VAL A 493 5.55 -31.06 -3.12
C VAL A 493 6.31 -30.23 -2.09
N ASP A 494 6.11 -30.45 -0.80
CA ASP A 494 6.84 -29.78 0.26
C ASP A 494 8.36 -29.97 0.15
N LEU A 495 8.81 -31.08 -0.39
CA LEU A 495 10.24 -31.34 -0.66
C LEU A 495 10.85 -30.45 -1.75
N ARG A 496 10.04 -29.76 -2.59
CA ARG A 496 10.53 -28.89 -3.65
C ARG A 496 10.70 -27.43 -3.21
N TYR A 497 10.12 -27.07 -2.08
CA TYR A 497 10.31 -25.78 -1.45
C TYR A 497 11.36 -25.80 -0.32
N ARG A 498 11.98 -26.95 -0.10
CA ARG A 498 13.05 -27.15 0.90
C ARG A 498 14.44 -27.00 0.30
#